data_9a08e282a3219ac3bf8b06bb9c195d76
#
_entry.id   9a08e282a3219ac3bf8b06bb9c195d76
#
_cell.length_a   1.000
_cell.length_b   1.000
_cell.length_c   1.000
_cell.angle_alpha   90.00
_cell.angle_beta   90.00
_cell.angle_gamma   90.00
#
_symmetry.space_group_name_H-M   'P 1'
#
loop_
_entity.id
_entity.type
_entity.pdbx_description
1 polymer ?
#
loop_
_entity_poly.entity_id
_entity_poly.type
_entity_poly.pdbx_seq_one_letter_code
_entity_poly.pdbx_strand_id
1 'polypeptide(L)'
;MKQLVIVALFLTVGITGCESHFYRVKENSLHLYLRTPNAHTVSFAYSEDGYQLHRAKKIDSKTWMVTVPEVSEFTYFYIVDGISFLPPCRFKEKDDFGSENCIFIPDM
;
A
#
# COMPACT_ATOMS: atom_id res chain seq x y z
N MET A 1 -2.38 -29.56 -27.49
CA MET A 1 -1.85 -30.16 -26.29
C MET A 1 -0.88 -29.26 -25.59
N LYS A 2 0.26 -29.07 -26.15
CA LYS A 2 1.28 -28.26 -25.52
C LYS A 2 0.88 -26.81 -25.38
N GLN A 3 0.12 -26.33 -26.32
CA GLN A 3 -0.34 -24.94 -26.30
C GLN A 3 -1.20 -24.63 -25.07
N LEU A 4 -1.99 -25.58 -24.65
CA LEU A 4 -2.85 -25.35 -23.49
C LEU A 4 -2.06 -25.09 -22.23
N VAL A 5 -0.98 -25.80 -22.04
CA VAL A 5 -0.14 -25.64 -20.88
C VAL A 5 0.49 -24.25 -20.86
N ILE A 6 0.94 -23.80 -22.02
CA ILE A 6 1.58 -22.51 -22.15
C ILE A 6 0.61 -21.37 -21.84
N VAL A 7 -0.62 -21.49 -22.29
CA VAL A 7 -1.63 -20.46 -22.03
C VAL A 7 -1.93 -20.34 -20.56
N ALA A 8 -2.06 -21.46 -19.86
CA ALA A 8 -2.34 -21.42 -18.44
C ALA A 8 -1.22 -20.73 -17.66
N LEU A 9 0.00 -21.03 -18.03
CA LEU A 9 1.15 -20.42 -17.38
C LEU A 9 1.16 -18.92 -17.59
N PHE A 10 0.85 -18.48 -18.78
CA PHE A 10 0.83 -17.07 -19.11
C PHE A 10 -0.17 -16.30 -18.25
N LEU A 11 -1.34 -16.83 -18.05
CA LEU A 11 -2.37 -16.18 -17.25
C LEU A 11 -1.93 -16.00 -15.80
N THR A 12 -1.27 -16.98 -15.26
CA THR A 12 -0.78 -16.90 -13.89
C THR A 12 0.18 -15.75 -13.71
N VAL A 13 1.10 -15.59 -14.62
CA VAL A 13 2.09 -14.52 -14.56
C VAL A 13 1.41 -13.16 -14.64
N GLY A 14 0.44 -13.02 -15.53
CA GLY A 14 -0.24 -11.75 -15.70
C GLY A 14 -0.96 -11.28 -14.45
N ILE A 15 -1.52 -12.20 -13.69
CA ILE A 15 -2.26 -11.85 -12.48
C ILE A 15 -1.32 -11.38 -11.38
N THR A 16 -0.19 -12.04 -11.20
CA THR A 16 0.69 -11.74 -10.08
C THR A 16 1.43 -10.41 -10.20
N GLY A 17 1.48 -9.82 -11.39
CA GLY A 17 2.25 -8.61 -11.62
C GLY A 17 1.54 -7.30 -11.32
N CYS A 18 0.29 -7.32 -10.88
CA CYS A 18 -0.52 -6.10 -10.85
C CYS A 18 -0.65 -5.44 -9.49
N GLU A 19 -0.17 -6.03 -8.43
CA GLU A 19 -0.40 -5.48 -7.10
C GLU A 19 0.57 -4.36 -6.79
N SER A 20 0.04 -3.14 -6.56
CA SER A 20 0.88 -1.98 -6.27
C SER A 20 0.85 -1.57 -4.81
N HIS A 21 -0.08 -2.11 -4.02
CA HIS A 21 -0.18 -1.77 -2.61
C HIS A 21 -0.62 -3.02 -1.86
N PHE A 22 0.13 -3.39 -0.81
CA PHE A 22 -0.17 -4.60 -0.05
C PHE A 22 0.43 -4.49 1.34
N TYR A 23 0.09 -5.42 2.22
CA TYR A 23 0.58 -5.39 3.58
C TYR A 23 1.00 -6.77 4.05
N ARG A 24 1.80 -6.80 5.12
CA ARG A 24 2.18 -8.02 5.83
C ARG A 24 2.22 -7.73 7.32
N VAL A 25 1.88 -8.73 8.11
CA VAL A 25 1.97 -8.63 9.56
C VAL A 25 3.14 -9.49 10.03
N LYS A 26 4.02 -8.89 10.83
CA LYS A 26 5.17 -9.59 11.42
C LYS A 26 5.30 -9.19 12.87
N GLU A 27 5.28 -10.16 13.77
CA GLU A 27 5.52 -9.92 15.19
C GLU A 27 4.70 -8.75 15.75
N ASN A 28 3.42 -8.76 15.44
CA ASN A 28 2.48 -7.73 15.87
C ASN A 28 2.71 -6.35 15.27
N SER A 29 3.61 -6.24 14.32
CA SER A 29 3.80 -5.01 13.55
C SER A 29 3.21 -5.16 12.18
N LEU A 30 2.73 -4.04 11.64
CA LEU A 30 2.15 -4.01 10.30
C LEU A 30 3.13 -3.35 9.35
N HIS A 31 3.43 -4.01 8.25
CA HIS A 31 4.27 -3.47 7.19
C HIS A 31 3.41 -3.20 5.98
N LEU A 32 3.36 -1.94 5.57
CA LEU A 32 2.63 -1.52 4.37
C LEU A 32 3.63 -1.26 3.25
N TYR A 33 3.31 -1.76 2.07
CA TYR A 33 4.20 -1.66 0.91
C TYR A 33 3.51 -0.92 -0.21
N LEU A 34 4.22 0.01 -0.80
CA LEU A 34 3.73 0.77 -1.95
C LEU A 34 4.77 0.67 -3.07
N ARG A 35 4.33 0.21 -4.24
CA ARG A 35 5.17 0.16 -5.42
C ARG A 35 4.94 1.40 -6.25
N THR A 36 5.96 2.22 -6.35
CA THR A 36 5.92 3.41 -7.17
C THR A 36 7.33 3.67 -7.69
N PRO A 37 7.65 3.10 -8.86
CA PRO A 37 9.05 3.04 -9.33
C PRO A 37 9.68 4.38 -9.60
N ASN A 38 8.90 5.41 -9.92
CA ASN A 38 9.46 6.70 -10.28
C ASN A 38 9.48 7.73 -9.16
N ALA A 39 9.09 7.34 -7.96
CA ALA A 39 9.03 8.27 -6.84
C ALA A 39 10.42 8.55 -6.27
N HIS A 40 10.65 9.78 -5.85
CA HIS A 40 11.87 10.18 -5.17
C HIS A 40 11.70 10.14 -3.65
N THR A 41 10.52 10.48 -3.16
CA THR A 41 10.22 10.44 -1.73
C THR A 41 8.81 9.92 -1.54
N VAL A 42 8.61 9.16 -0.47
CA VAL A 42 7.29 8.67 -0.09
C VAL A 42 7.15 8.85 1.40
N SER A 43 6.04 9.46 1.83
CA SER A 43 5.70 9.59 3.24
C SER A 43 4.31 9.03 3.47
N PHE A 44 4.06 8.67 4.72
CA PHE A 44 2.83 8.00 5.12
C PHE A 44 2.23 8.77 6.31
N ALA A 45 0.91 8.95 6.30
CA ALA A 45 0.21 9.60 7.39
C ALA A 45 -1.00 8.75 7.77
N TYR A 46 -1.21 8.57 9.06
CA TYR A 46 -2.34 7.75 9.51
C TYR A 46 -2.98 8.31 10.77
N SER A 47 -4.22 7.89 11.01
CA SER A 47 -5.07 8.50 12.03
C SER A 47 -4.62 8.29 13.46
N GLU A 48 -3.87 7.25 13.75
CA GLU A 48 -3.50 6.91 15.13
C GLU A 48 -2.61 7.96 15.79
N ASP A 49 -1.88 8.72 15.01
CA ASP A 49 -1.03 9.78 15.57
C ASP A 49 -1.38 11.16 15.04
N GLY A 50 -2.59 11.34 14.52
CA GLY A 50 -3.03 12.64 14.01
C GLY A 50 -2.44 12.98 12.67
N TYR A 51 -2.12 11.99 11.88
CA TYR A 51 -1.63 12.16 10.51
C TYR A 51 -0.27 12.86 10.42
N GLN A 52 0.59 12.58 11.37
CA GLN A 52 1.97 13.03 11.24
C GLN A 52 2.65 12.27 10.11
N LEU A 53 3.58 12.94 9.43
CA LEU A 53 4.24 12.33 8.30
C LEU A 53 5.38 11.42 8.74
N HIS A 54 5.39 10.20 8.21
CA HIS A 54 6.43 9.23 8.44
C HIS A 54 7.09 8.89 7.13
N ARG A 55 8.39 9.07 7.04
CA ARG A 55 9.12 8.79 5.82
C ARG A 55 9.14 7.28 5.57
N ALA A 56 8.71 6.87 4.40
CA ALA A 56 8.80 5.46 4.00
C ALA A 56 10.24 5.13 3.63
N LYS A 57 10.57 3.86 3.77
CA LYS A 57 11.89 3.36 3.43
C LYS A 57 11.85 2.65 2.08
N LYS A 58 12.75 3.01 1.20
CA LYS A 58 12.85 2.35 -0.10
C LYS A 58 13.58 1.02 0.08
N ILE A 59 12.89 -0.08 -0.18
CA ILE A 59 13.47 -1.40 0.05
C ILE A 59 13.97 -2.08 -1.22
N ASP A 60 13.52 -1.62 -2.39
CA ASP A 60 14.09 -2.03 -3.66
C ASP A 60 13.79 -0.93 -4.68
N SER A 61 14.17 -1.14 -5.93
CA SER A 61 14.05 -0.09 -6.94
C SER A 61 12.62 0.39 -7.19
N LYS A 62 11.61 -0.35 -6.75
CA LYS A 62 10.21 -0.05 -7.04
C LYS A 62 9.33 0.04 -5.81
N THR A 63 9.82 -0.36 -4.64
CA THR A 63 8.96 -0.59 -3.49
C THR A 63 9.40 0.22 -2.29
N TRP A 64 8.42 0.84 -1.62
CA TRP A 64 8.61 1.59 -0.39
C TRP A 64 7.84 0.91 0.73
N MET A 65 8.37 0.96 1.94
CA MET A 65 7.78 0.28 3.08
C MET A 65 7.63 1.22 4.27
N VAL A 66 6.52 1.08 4.97
CA VAL A 66 6.26 1.76 6.23
C VAL A 66 5.92 0.71 7.28
N THR A 67 6.44 0.89 8.49
CA THR A 67 6.13 0.00 9.60
C THR A 67 5.24 0.72 10.60
N VAL A 68 4.12 0.09 10.93
CA VAL A 68 3.19 0.57 11.94
C VAL A 68 3.31 -0.37 13.12
N PRO A 69 3.55 0.15 14.35
CA PRO A 69 3.87 -0.73 15.48
C PRO A 69 2.75 -1.62 15.96
N GLU A 70 1.51 -1.29 15.66
CA GLU A 70 0.37 -2.10 16.11
C GLU A 70 -0.52 -2.45 14.93
N VAL A 71 -1.15 -3.62 15.01
CA VAL A 71 -2.12 -4.04 14.02
C VAL A 71 -3.50 -3.66 14.54
N SER A 72 -4.03 -2.54 14.05
CA SER A 72 -5.33 -2.03 14.47
C SER A 72 -6.01 -1.38 13.27
N GLU A 73 -7.25 -0.97 13.44
CA GLU A 73 -7.96 -0.28 12.38
C GLU A 73 -7.56 1.18 12.36
N PHE A 74 -7.25 1.73 11.19
CA PHE A 74 -6.91 3.15 11.04
C PHE A 74 -7.15 3.59 9.60
N THR A 75 -7.19 4.91 9.43
CA THR A 75 -7.26 5.50 8.09
C THR A 75 -5.90 6.09 7.74
N TYR A 76 -5.59 6.14 6.46
CA TYR A 76 -4.25 6.57 6.03
C TYR A 76 -4.24 7.05 4.59
N PHE A 77 -3.17 7.77 4.27
CA PHE A 77 -2.84 8.14 2.89
C PHE A 77 -1.34 8.31 2.78
N TYR A 78 -0.88 8.45 1.56
CA TYR A 78 0.54 8.67 1.28
C TYR A 78 0.76 10.04 0.68
N ILE A 79 1.98 10.52 0.79
CA ILE A 79 2.44 11.68 0.05
C ILE A 79 3.62 11.22 -0.79
N VAL A 80 3.47 11.27 -2.11
CA VAL A 80 4.48 10.82 -3.06
C VAL A 80 5.02 12.05 -3.77
N ASP A 81 6.31 12.30 -3.59
CA ASP A 81 6.98 13.47 -4.17
C ASP A 81 6.24 14.77 -3.87
N GLY A 82 5.77 14.89 -2.63
CA GLY A 82 5.11 16.10 -2.17
C GLY A 82 3.63 16.23 -2.50
N ILE A 83 3.04 15.22 -3.15
CA ILE A 83 1.65 15.25 -3.57
C ILE A 83 0.87 14.14 -2.88
N SER A 84 -0.32 14.48 -2.35
CA SER A 84 -1.18 13.48 -1.74
C SER A 84 -1.49 12.37 -2.73
N PHE A 85 -1.38 11.14 -2.29
CA PHE A 85 -1.60 9.98 -3.13
C PHE A 85 -2.42 8.94 -2.38
N LEU A 86 -3.50 8.49 -3.01
CA LEU A 86 -4.34 7.43 -2.46
C LEU A 86 -4.06 6.16 -3.26
N PRO A 87 -3.46 5.16 -2.64
CA PRO A 87 -3.19 3.92 -3.36
C PRO A 87 -4.48 3.15 -3.61
N PRO A 88 -4.47 2.15 -4.49
CA PRO A 88 -5.62 1.27 -4.60
C PRO A 88 -5.80 0.53 -3.28
N CYS A 89 -6.86 0.82 -2.58
CA CYS A 89 -7.17 0.19 -1.32
C CYS A 89 -8.59 -0.34 -1.33
N ARG A 90 -8.81 -1.35 -0.51
CA ARG A 90 -10.09 -2.06 -0.52
C ARG A 90 -11.21 -1.24 0.10
N PHE A 91 -10.89 -0.51 1.16
CA PHE A 91 -11.86 0.28 1.89
C PHE A 91 -11.40 1.73 1.94
N LYS A 92 -12.34 2.64 1.73
CA LYS A 92 -12.07 4.07 1.72
C LYS A 92 -13.14 4.81 2.50
N GLU A 93 -12.78 5.98 3.02
CA GLU A 93 -13.75 6.87 3.62
C GLU A 93 -13.51 8.29 3.11
N LYS A 94 -14.54 9.12 3.15
CA LYS A 94 -14.42 10.54 2.89
C LYS A 94 -14.42 11.29 4.20
N ASP A 95 -13.52 12.27 4.32
CA ASP A 95 -13.53 13.15 5.48
C ASP A 95 -14.53 14.29 5.28
N ASP A 96 -14.58 15.19 6.25
CA ASP A 96 -15.55 16.30 6.22
C ASP A 96 -15.26 17.30 5.10
N PHE A 97 -14.07 17.27 4.53
CA PHE A 97 -13.67 18.19 3.46
C PHE A 97 -13.78 17.57 2.08
N GLY A 98 -14.27 16.34 1.99
CA GLY A 98 -14.41 15.65 0.71
C GLY A 98 -13.20 14.89 0.25
N SER A 99 -12.12 14.90 1.00
CA SER A 99 -10.93 14.11 0.69
C SER A 99 -11.14 12.66 1.08
N GLU A 100 -10.53 11.76 0.33
CA GLU A 100 -10.63 10.34 0.61
C GLU A 100 -9.38 9.81 1.31
N ASN A 101 -9.58 8.86 2.20
CA ASN A 101 -8.50 8.13 2.87
C ASN A 101 -8.74 6.65 2.70
N CYS A 102 -7.67 5.88 2.69
CA CYS A 102 -7.78 4.44 2.77
C CYS A 102 -8.08 4.02 4.20
N ILE A 103 -8.75 2.90 4.36
CA ILE A 103 -9.00 2.33 5.69
C ILE A 103 -8.30 0.98 5.75
N PHE A 104 -7.44 0.81 6.77
CA PHE A 104 -6.89 -0.49 7.05
C PHE A 104 -7.75 -1.17 8.10
N ILE A 105 -8.22 -2.37 7.81
CA ILE A 105 -9.03 -3.16 8.73
C ILE A 105 -8.31 -4.48 8.94
N PRO A 106 -7.95 -4.82 10.19
CA PRO A 106 -7.34 -6.11 10.45
C PRO A 106 -8.24 -7.24 9.96
N ASP A 107 -7.63 -8.31 9.51
CA ASP A 107 -8.35 -9.49 9.00
C ASP A 107 -9.10 -9.28 7.69
N MET A 108 -8.80 -8.22 7.00
CA MET A 108 -9.40 -8.02 5.67
C MET A 108 -8.75 -8.88 4.59
#